data_76dcca2ddd7d66f814806aa73035bf2b
#
_entry.id   76dcca2ddd7d66f814806aa73035bf2b
#
_cell.length_a   1.000
_cell.length_b   1.000
_cell.length_c   1.000
_cell.angle_alpha   90.00
_cell.angle_beta   90.00
_cell.angle_gamma   90.00
#
_symmetry.space_group_name_H-M   'P 1'
#
loop_
_entity.id
_entity.type
_entity.pdbx_description
1 polymer ?
#
loop_
_entity_poly.entity_id
_entity_poly.type
_entity_poly.pdbx_seq_one_letter_code
_entity_poly.pdbx_strand_id
1 'polypeptide(L)'
;MIRQDIDVEGYWKIIVVYNALLGKKDVGFTYTDSSKKTSIVGIATTSSQEEFLNTIVHEAKHVQSHICEYYNVPEDGEQAAYLIGYIVQKMHRVFTNMISTGAK
;
A
#
# COMPACT_ATOMS: atom_id res chain seq x y z
N MET A 1 -7.93 -2.60 14.83
CA MET A 1 -7.62 -2.50 13.38
C MET A 1 -8.18 -1.19 12.84
N ILE A 2 -7.34 -0.45 12.15
CA ILE A 2 -7.72 0.83 11.54
C ILE A 2 -7.70 0.66 10.03
N ARG A 3 -8.75 1.13 9.37
CA ARG A 3 -8.88 0.99 7.92
C ARG A 3 -9.13 2.36 7.28
N GLN A 4 -8.54 2.58 6.13
CA GLN A 4 -8.81 3.76 5.31
C GLN A 4 -8.64 3.40 3.84
N ASP A 5 -9.40 4.07 2.98
CA ASP A 5 -9.38 3.82 1.54
C ASP A 5 -8.61 4.92 0.83
N ILE A 6 -7.83 4.54 -0.19
CA ILE A 6 -7.14 5.45 -1.08
C ILE A 6 -7.74 5.27 -2.47
N ASP A 7 -8.16 6.37 -3.10
CA ASP A 7 -8.59 6.35 -4.48
C ASP A 7 -7.41 6.68 -5.39
N VAL A 8 -7.11 5.80 -6.35
CA VAL A 8 -6.05 6.02 -7.31
C VAL A 8 -6.67 6.58 -8.58
N GLU A 9 -6.81 7.89 -8.62
CA GLU A 9 -7.28 8.65 -9.78
C GLU A 9 -8.57 8.11 -10.42
N GLY A 10 -9.45 7.56 -9.61
CA GLY A 10 -10.76 7.10 -10.04
C GLY A 10 -10.80 5.73 -10.68
N TYR A 11 -9.66 5.07 -10.89
CA TYR A 11 -9.66 3.78 -11.59
C TYR A 11 -9.19 2.58 -10.75
N TRP A 12 -8.72 2.83 -9.54
CA TRP A 12 -8.30 1.75 -8.65
C TRP A 12 -8.50 2.18 -7.21
N LYS A 13 -8.82 1.23 -6.34
CA LYS A 13 -8.96 1.50 -4.91
C LYS A 13 -7.92 0.71 -4.14
N ILE A 14 -7.28 1.35 -3.17
CA ILE A 14 -6.41 0.67 -2.22
C ILE A 14 -7.05 0.79 -0.84
N ILE A 15 -7.37 -0.34 -0.24
CA ILE A 15 -7.87 -0.40 1.13
C ILE A 15 -6.67 -0.65 2.01
N VAL A 16 -6.31 0.31 2.86
CA VAL A 16 -5.15 0.17 3.73
C VAL A 16 -5.62 -0.16 5.14
N VAL A 17 -4.92 -1.10 5.76
CA VAL A 17 -5.24 -1.60 7.08
C VAL A 17 -4.00 -1.56 7.94
N TYR A 18 -4.07 -0.92 9.10
CA TYR A 18 -3.01 -0.95 10.09
C TYR A 18 -3.42 -1.84 11.24
N ASN A 19 -2.60 -2.84 11.55
CA ASN A 19 -2.89 -3.78 12.62
C ASN A 19 -1.60 -4.20 13.32
N ALA A 20 -1.41 -3.71 14.52
CA ALA A 20 -0.23 -4.03 15.33
C ALA A 20 -0.17 -5.50 15.71
N LEU A 21 -1.26 -6.25 15.51
CA LEU A 21 -1.34 -7.67 15.86
C LEU A 21 -1.10 -8.61 14.69
N LEU A 22 -0.76 -8.08 13.51
CA LEU A 22 -0.30 -8.94 12.41
C LEU A 22 0.92 -9.72 12.87
N GLY A 23 1.07 -10.94 12.37
CA GLY A 23 2.09 -11.85 12.85
C GLY A 23 3.48 -11.25 12.90
N LYS A 24 4.31 -11.72 13.83
CA LYS A 24 5.62 -11.14 14.11
C LYS A 24 6.58 -11.17 12.92
N LYS A 25 6.36 -12.05 11.95
CA LYS A 25 7.22 -12.19 10.78
C LYS A 25 6.73 -11.43 9.57
N ASP A 26 5.45 -11.10 9.54
CA ASP A 26 4.83 -10.47 8.39
C ASP A 26 4.53 -9.03 8.75
N VAL A 27 5.43 -8.12 8.34
CA VAL A 27 5.23 -6.70 8.60
C VAL A 27 4.28 -6.06 7.60
N GLY A 28 3.94 -6.77 6.53
CA GLY A 28 2.97 -6.27 5.55
C GLY A 28 2.48 -7.35 4.61
N PHE A 29 1.35 -7.07 3.95
CA PHE A 29 0.82 -7.94 2.91
C PHE A 29 0.05 -7.10 1.88
N THR A 30 -0.07 -7.65 0.66
CA THR A 30 -0.89 -7.08 -0.40
C THR A 30 -1.74 -8.18 -1.01
N TYR A 31 -3.04 -7.94 -1.11
CA TYR A 31 -3.97 -8.82 -1.80
C TYR A 31 -4.76 -7.98 -2.80
N THR A 32 -4.85 -8.45 -4.05
CA THR A 32 -5.55 -7.71 -5.10
C THR A 32 -6.65 -8.55 -5.72
N ASP A 33 -7.82 -7.95 -5.86
CA ASP A 33 -8.92 -8.48 -6.67
C ASP A 33 -9.06 -7.58 -7.88
N SER A 34 -8.48 -8.02 -9.01
CA SER A 34 -8.46 -7.23 -10.23
C SER A 34 -9.85 -7.02 -10.82
N SER A 35 -10.76 -7.97 -10.62
CA SER A 35 -12.13 -7.82 -11.11
C SER A 35 -12.85 -6.66 -10.44
N LYS A 36 -12.45 -6.31 -9.23
CA LYS A 36 -13.00 -5.17 -8.48
C LYS A 36 -12.09 -3.96 -8.53
N LYS A 37 -10.96 -4.06 -9.21
CA LYS A 37 -9.96 -2.98 -9.29
C LYS A 37 -9.59 -2.48 -7.90
N THR A 38 -9.34 -3.43 -6.99
CA THR A 38 -9.15 -3.14 -5.58
C THR A 38 -7.97 -3.94 -5.04
N SER A 39 -7.10 -3.28 -4.30
CA SER A 39 -6.02 -3.92 -3.56
C SER A 39 -6.21 -3.67 -2.07
N ILE A 40 -5.91 -4.67 -1.26
CA ILE A 40 -5.91 -4.53 0.19
C ILE A 40 -4.46 -4.62 0.64
N VAL A 41 -4.01 -3.60 1.38
CA VAL A 41 -2.64 -3.54 1.88
C VAL A 41 -2.70 -3.43 3.39
N GLY A 42 -2.04 -4.38 4.07
CA GLY A 42 -1.92 -4.35 5.51
C GLY A 42 -0.49 -4.10 5.93
N ILE A 43 -0.31 -3.31 6.98
CA ILE A 43 1.00 -3.07 7.58
C ILE A 43 0.88 -3.23 9.08
N ALA A 44 1.84 -3.95 9.67
CA ALA A 44 1.94 -4.13 11.11
C ALA A 44 2.93 -3.13 11.68
N THR A 45 3.04 -3.14 13.01
CA THR A 45 4.05 -2.34 13.70
C THR A 45 5.44 -2.78 13.28
N THR A 46 6.29 -1.82 12.96
CA THR A 46 7.68 -2.07 12.59
C THR A 46 8.60 -1.54 13.69
N SER A 47 9.87 -2.00 13.65
CA SER A 47 10.84 -1.65 14.69
C SER A 47 11.46 -0.26 14.51
N SER A 48 11.34 0.32 13.33
CA SER A 48 11.92 1.64 13.04
C SER A 48 11.16 2.33 11.92
N GLN A 49 11.40 3.64 11.79
CA GLN A 49 10.83 4.41 10.69
C GLN A 49 11.40 3.95 9.34
N GLU A 50 12.66 3.55 9.32
CA GLU A 50 13.29 3.04 8.11
C GLU A 50 12.62 1.74 7.65
N GLU A 51 12.37 0.84 8.58
CA GLU A 51 11.69 -0.41 8.28
C GLU A 51 10.25 -0.16 7.83
N PHE A 52 9.59 0.83 8.44
CA PHE A 52 8.24 1.21 8.05
C PHE A 52 8.19 1.68 6.60
N LEU A 53 9.11 2.58 6.23
CA LEU A 53 9.18 3.07 4.85
C LEU A 53 9.49 1.94 3.88
N ASN A 54 10.43 1.07 4.24
CA ASN A 54 10.77 -0.09 3.42
C ASN A 54 9.54 -0.95 3.15
N THR A 55 8.75 -1.22 4.19
CA THR A 55 7.53 -2.02 4.06
C THR A 55 6.50 -1.35 3.17
N ILE A 56 6.32 -0.03 3.31
CA ILE A 56 5.40 0.72 2.45
C ILE A 56 5.80 0.57 0.99
N VAL A 57 7.07 0.78 0.68
CA VAL A 57 7.56 0.70 -0.71
C VAL A 57 7.40 -0.73 -1.24
N HIS A 58 7.70 -1.72 -0.42
CA HIS A 58 7.57 -3.13 -0.81
C HIS A 58 6.12 -3.46 -1.20
N GLU A 59 5.17 -3.08 -0.35
CA GLU A 59 3.76 -3.37 -0.64
C GLU A 59 3.22 -2.51 -1.77
N ALA A 60 3.66 -1.25 -1.86
CA ALA A 60 3.28 -0.37 -2.97
C ALA A 60 3.73 -0.93 -4.32
N LYS A 61 4.90 -1.58 -4.35
CA LYS A 61 5.39 -2.21 -5.58
C LYS A 61 4.47 -3.34 -6.03
N HIS A 62 3.96 -4.14 -5.09
CA HIS A 62 2.99 -5.19 -5.44
C HIS A 62 1.71 -4.59 -6.03
N VAL A 63 1.19 -3.52 -5.44
CA VAL A 63 0.01 -2.84 -5.97
C VAL A 63 0.28 -2.32 -7.37
N GLN A 64 1.41 -1.64 -7.57
CA GLN A 64 1.81 -1.12 -8.88
C GLN A 64 1.86 -2.24 -9.92
N SER A 65 2.49 -3.37 -9.58
CA SER A 65 2.61 -4.50 -10.49
C SER A 65 1.24 -5.03 -10.90
N HIS A 66 0.33 -5.16 -9.94
CA HIS A 66 -1.01 -5.67 -10.24
C HIS A 66 -1.79 -4.70 -11.13
N ILE A 67 -1.68 -3.40 -10.91
CA ILE A 67 -2.33 -2.40 -11.75
C ILE A 67 -1.75 -2.42 -13.17
N CYS A 68 -0.42 -2.43 -13.27
CA CYS A 68 0.26 -2.47 -14.56
C CYS A 68 -0.13 -3.72 -15.35
N GLU A 69 -0.20 -4.86 -14.68
CA GLU A 69 -0.61 -6.12 -15.31
C GLU A 69 -2.04 -6.01 -15.82
N TYR A 70 -2.94 -5.49 -15.01
CA TYR A 70 -4.35 -5.38 -15.40
C TYR A 70 -4.55 -4.48 -16.62
N TYR A 71 -3.84 -3.33 -16.65
CA TYR A 71 -3.99 -2.36 -17.74
C TYR A 71 -2.95 -2.54 -18.85
N ASN A 72 -2.14 -3.57 -18.76
CA ASN A 72 -1.10 -3.87 -19.76
C ASN A 72 -0.12 -2.70 -19.95
N VAL A 73 0.33 -2.15 -18.84
CA VAL A 73 1.31 -1.06 -18.79
C VAL A 73 2.68 -1.64 -18.46
N PRO A 74 3.74 -1.27 -19.22
CA PRO A 74 5.10 -1.77 -18.90
C PRO A 74 5.55 -1.32 -17.52
N GLU A 75 6.01 -2.28 -16.70
CA GLU A 75 6.44 -1.98 -15.33
C GLU A 75 7.74 -1.20 -15.24
N ASP A 76 8.54 -1.23 -16.29
CA ASP A 76 9.82 -0.54 -16.35
C ASP A 76 9.75 0.83 -17.03
N GLY A 77 8.55 1.29 -17.37
CA GLY A 77 8.37 2.55 -18.06
C GLY A 77 8.10 3.71 -17.12
N GLU A 78 8.04 4.89 -17.72
CA GLU A 78 7.81 6.14 -16.99
C GLU A 78 6.45 6.18 -16.31
N GLN A 79 5.44 5.66 -16.98
CA GLN A 79 4.08 5.62 -16.42
C GLN A 79 4.03 4.80 -15.15
N ALA A 80 4.71 3.65 -15.13
CA ALA A 80 4.77 2.80 -13.95
C ALA A 80 5.57 3.46 -12.82
N ALA A 81 6.64 4.18 -13.16
CA ALA A 81 7.42 4.92 -12.16
C ALA A 81 6.57 6.03 -11.52
N TYR A 82 5.79 6.73 -12.30
CA TYR A 82 4.85 7.74 -11.78
C TYR A 82 3.85 7.12 -10.82
N LEU A 83 3.33 5.97 -11.22
CA LEU A 83 2.31 5.27 -10.44
C LEU A 83 2.84 4.84 -9.07
N ILE A 84 4.04 4.24 -9.02
CA ILE A 84 4.57 3.79 -7.73
C ILE A 84 4.89 4.97 -6.82
N GLY A 85 5.40 6.06 -7.37
CA GLY A 85 5.63 7.27 -6.57
C GLY A 85 4.35 7.81 -5.96
N TYR A 86 3.28 7.84 -6.75
CA TYR A 86 1.96 8.28 -6.28
C TYR A 86 1.45 7.37 -5.16
N ILE A 87 1.53 6.05 -5.36
CA ILE A 87 1.04 5.08 -4.39
C ILE A 87 1.81 5.19 -3.07
N VAL A 88 3.14 5.26 -3.15
CA VAL A 88 3.99 5.38 -1.95
C VAL A 88 3.64 6.65 -1.17
N GLN A 89 3.49 7.77 -1.88
CA GLN A 89 3.16 9.03 -1.25
C GLN A 89 1.83 8.95 -0.48
N LYS A 90 0.81 8.40 -1.12
CA LYS A 90 -0.52 8.28 -0.50
C LYS A 90 -0.51 7.30 0.66
N MET A 91 0.13 6.15 0.48
CA MET A 91 0.20 5.14 1.54
C MET A 91 0.97 5.66 2.73
N HIS A 92 2.09 6.34 2.51
CA HIS A 92 2.89 6.89 3.60
C HIS A 92 2.05 7.87 4.43
N ARG A 93 1.33 8.77 3.77
CA ARG A 93 0.47 9.73 4.45
C ARG A 93 -0.60 9.03 5.29
N VAL A 94 -1.30 8.08 4.68
CA VAL A 94 -2.42 7.41 5.33
C VAL A 94 -1.93 6.58 6.52
N PHE A 95 -0.88 5.77 6.34
CA PHE A 95 -0.36 4.94 7.42
C PHE A 95 0.23 5.79 8.55
N THR A 96 0.90 6.89 8.23
CA THR A 96 1.41 7.79 9.24
C THR A 96 0.28 8.37 10.10
N ASN A 97 -0.81 8.78 9.46
CA ASN A 97 -1.98 9.28 10.17
C ASN A 97 -2.64 8.20 11.04
N MET A 98 -2.75 6.98 10.50
CA MET A 98 -3.35 5.87 11.23
C MET A 98 -2.54 5.53 12.49
N ILE A 99 -1.22 5.49 12.38
CA ILE A 99 -0.35 5.20 13.52
C ILE A 99 -0.47 6.29 14.57
N SER A 100 -0.43 7.54 14.14
CA SER A 100 -0.54 8.69 15.02
C SER A 100 -1.85 8.70 15.80
N THR A 101 -2.95 8.33 15.12
CA THR A 101 -4.28 8.26 15.73
C THR A 101 -4.42 7.01 16.60
N GLY A 102 -3.90 5.89 16.13
CA GLY A 102 -4.06 4.60 16.81
C GLY A 102 -3.13 4.39 17.99
N ALA A 103 -2.09 5.23 18.13
CA ALA A 103 -1.12 5.11 19.22
C ALA A 103 -1.67 5.62 20.56
N LYS A 104 -2.85 6.18 20.53
CA LYS A 104 -3.50 6.67 21.77
C LYS A 104 -4.46 5.60 22.34
#